data_b0e54c698c0517aed77add6351f3d6d3
#
_entry.id   b0e54c698c0517aed77add6351f3d6d3
#
_cell.length_a   1.000
_cell.length_b   1.000
_cell.length_c   1.000
_cell.angle_alpha   90.00
_cell.angle_beta   90.00
_cell.angle_gamma   90.00
#
_symmetry.space_group_name_H-M   'P 1'
#
loop_
_entity.id
_entity.type
_entity.pdbx_description
1 polymer ?
#
loop_
_entity_poly.entity_id
_entity_poly.type
_entity_poly.pdbx_seq_one_letter_code
_entity_poly.pdbx_strand_id
1 'polypeptide(L)'
;KIADRLHNMRTIKAITKEDKRKRIAQETMEIYAPLADRMGMHRIRDELEDLSFEILNNDARKLIKKRLDEIKLDRKDLFEEQSFELSEILNDNKINAEIHGREKTPFSIWRKVQKKRVSLEQITDIIGFRIILKSVDDCYKTLGIFHKKWNCIPGKFKDYISSPKINGYKSIHTSVIGSNKKPIEIQIRTHEMHEFAERGVASHWQYKSSEKFNSLSWKEYDWLKDLVEIIEKNENPEDSYEYTKLQMFQENVFCFTPKGSVIKLPKDATAIDFAYAVHTKIGNSAVGCEINGNKSELQTILRNGDRINIITSKNNSPSLHWIPTTKTGKARAAIRRYWHDKGEQKEEKTKKYNTTLWMSLPDKPGQLGDISSLIGSHKLNISSLEMVGKNPNYINFKFKLIIRNLKNFTNFIA
;
A
#
# COMPACT_ATOMS: atom_id res chain seq x y z
N LYS A 1 -13.28 -1.32 -6.93
CA LYS A 1 -11.96 -2.00 -7.08
C LYS A 1 -11.63 -2.97 -5.94
N ILE A 2 -11.85 -2.63 -4.65
CA ILE A 2 -11.60 -3.59 -3.53
C ILE A 2 -12.56 -4.79 -3.63
N ALA A 3 -13.84 -4.56 -3.87
CA ALA A 3 -14.83 -5.64 -4.04
C ALA A 3 -14.51 -6.52 -5.26
N ASP A 4 -14.12 -5.93 -6.38
CA ASP A 4 -13.68 -6.65 -7.57
C ASP A 4 -12.42 -7.48 -7.27
N ARG A 5 -11.43 -6.89 -6.58
CA ARG A 5 -10.23 -7.61 -6.16
C ARG A 5 -10.55 -8.78 -5.23
N LEU A 6 -11.49 -8.60 -4.30
CA LEU A 6 -11.92 -9.67 -3.40
C LEU A 6 -12.58 -10.82 -4.19
N HIS A 7 -13.45 -10.49 -5.17
CA HIS A 7 -14.04 -11.50 -6.05
C HIS A 7 -12.96 -12.26 -6.84
N ASN A 8 -12.01 -11.53 -7.43
CA ASN A 8 -10.90 -12.10 -8.17
C ASN A 8 -10.02 -13.01 -7.31
N MET A 9 -9.79 -12.65 -6.05
CA MET A 9 -9.04 -13.49 -5.11
C MET A 9 -9.78 -14.75 -4.70
N ARG A 10 -11.10 -14.70 -4.52
CA ARG A 10 -11.93 -15.87 -4.23
C ARG A 10 -11.95 -16.87 -5.41
N THR A 11 -11.81 -16.37 -6.65
CA THR A 11 -11.82 -17.17 -7.87
C THR A 11 -10.44 -17.40 -8.47
N ILE A 12 -9.37 -17.02 -7.80
CA ILE A 12 -7.98 -17.01 -8.32
C ILE A 12 -7.50 -18.40 -8.79
N LYS A 13 -8.07 -19.47 -8.22
CA LYS A 13 -7.74 -20.86 -8.58
C LYS A 13 -8.14 -21.21 -10.03
N ALA A 14 -9.07 -20.48 -10.64
CA ALA A 14 -9.44 -20.63 -12.05
C ALA A 14 -8.32 -20.17 -13.01
N ILE A 15 -7.36 -19.39 -12.56
CA ILE A 15 -6.21 -18.97 -13.36
C ILE A 15 -5.19 -20.11 -13.39
N THR A 16 -4.90 -20.65 -14.58
CA THR A 16 -3.99 -21.78 -14.76
C THR A 16 -2.52 -21.44 -14.51
N LYS A 17 -2.07 -20.23 -14.91
CA LYS A 17 -0.68 -19.78 -14.79
C LYS A 17 -0.31 -19.40 -13.35
N GLU A 18 0.60 -20.16 -12.74
CA GLU A 18 1.03 -19.96 -11.35
C GLU A 18 1.66 -18.59 -11.12
N ASP A 19 2.55 -18.15 -12.00
CA ASP A 19 3.21 -16.83 -11.87
C ASP A 19 2.20 -15.68 -11.88
N LYS A 20 1.13 -15.79 -12.69
CA LYS A 20 0.05 -14.80 -12.70
C LYS A 20 -0.71 -14.80 -11.38
N ARG A 21 -1.00 -15.97 -10.80
CA ARG A 21 -1.62 -16.06 -9.46
C ARG A 21 -0.75 -15.44 -8.38
N LYS A 22 0.55 -15.76 -8.36
CA LYS A 22 1.50 -15.19 -7.39
C LYS A 22 1.59 -13.67 -7.50
N ARG A 23 1.67 -13.14 -8.73
CA ARG A 23 1.70 -11.69 -8.96
C ARG A 23 0.44 -11.00 -8.43
N ILE A 24 -0.76 -11.54 -8.72
CA ILE A 24 -2.04 -10.99 -8.24
C ILE A 24 -2.11 -11.06 -6.72
N ALA A 25 -1.68 -12.17 -6.11
CA ALA A 25 -1.67 -12.33 -4.66
C ALA A 25 -0.69 -11.35 -3.98
N GLN A 26 0.49 -11.14 -4.57
CA GLN A 26 1.48 -10.17 -4.07
C GLN A 26 0.93 -8.73 -4.14
N GLU A 27 0.37 -8.34 -5.27
CA GLU A 27 -0.27 -7.03 -5.44
C GLU A 27 -1.42 -6.85 -4.44
N THR A 28 -2.21 -7.90 -4.20
CA THR A 28 -3.30 -7.85 -3.22
C THR A 28 -2.78 -7.65 -1.80
N MET A 29 -1.74 -8.36 -1.42
CA MET A 29 -1.10 -8.25 -0.10
C MET A 29 -0.46 -6.88 0.11
N GLU A 30 0.18 -6.32 -0.93
CA GLU A 30 0.94 -5.08 -0.81
C GLU A 30 0.09 -3.81 -0.99
N ILE A 31 -1.05 -3.88 -1.68
CA ILE A 31 -1.89 -2.70 -1.95
C ILE A 31 -3.31 -2.85 -1.41
N TYR A 32 -4.04 -3.87 -1.86
CA TYR A 32 -5.49 -3.91 -1.62
C TYR A 32 -5.84 -4.26 -0.18
N ALA A 33 -5.07 -5.13 0.48
CA ALA A 33 -5.29 -5.43 1.89
C ALA A 33 -4.96 -4.23 2.80
N PRO A 34 -3.82 -3.53 2.65
CA PRO A 34 -3.57 -2.27 3.36
C PRO A 34 -4.56 -1.16 3.02
N LEU A 35 -5.04 -1.07 1.78
CA LEU A 35 -6.07 -0.11 1.40
C LEU A 35 -7.39 -0.38 2.13
N ALA A 36 -7.80 -1.65 2.20
CA ALA A 36 -8.98 -2.07 2.96
C ALA A 36 -8.81 -1.76 4.47
N ASP A 37 -7.62 -2.00 5.04
CA ASP A 37 -7.31 -1.63 6.43
C ASP A 37 -7.43 -0.13 6.68
N ARG A 38 -6.88 0.69 5.78
CA ARG A 38 -6.95 2.16 5.88
C ARG A 38 -8.36 2.70 5.73
N MET A 39 -9.24 2.01 4.98
CA MET A 39 -10.66 2.32 4.86
C MET A 39 -11.50 1.73 6.01
N GLY A 40 -10.89 1.09 7.02
CA GLY A 40 -11.57 0.47 8.15
C GLY A 40 -12.28 -0.85 7.81
N MET A 41 -12.15 -1.36 6.59
CA MET A 41 -12.81 -2.59 6.12
C MET A 41 -12.05 -3.84 6.60
N HIS A 42 -11.98 -4.05 7.93
CA HIS A 42 -11.11 -5.07 8.51
C HIS A 42 -11.47 -6.50 8.08
N ARG A 43 -12.76 -6.81 7.88
CA ARG A 43 -13.20 -8.11 7.40
C ARG A 43 -12.66 -8.39 5.99
N ILE A 44 -12.76 -7.43 5.10
CA ILE A 44 -12.26 -7.55 3.72
C ILE A 44 -10.73 -7.65 3.71
N ARG A 45 -10.04 -6.84 4.52
CA ARG A 45 -8.59 -6.94 4.69
C ARG A 45 -8.17 -8.34 5.13
N ASP A 46 -8.78 -8.86 6.20
CA ASP A 46 -8.45 -10.16 6.77
C ASP A 46 -8.65 -11.29 5.75
N GLU A 47 -9.71 -11.22 4.95
CA GLU A 47 -9.98 -12.18 3.87
C GLU A 47 -8.99 -12.04 2.71
N LEU A 48 -8.67 -10.82 2.27
CA LEU A 48 -7.67 -10.58 1.22
C LEU A 48 -6.27 -11.06 1.64
N GLU A 49 -5.88 -10.79 2.89
CA GLU A 49 -4.61 -11.27 3.47
C GLU A 49 -4.54 -12.79 3.49
N ASP A 50 -5.61 -13.49 3.94
CA ASP A 50 -5.61 -14.95 4.06
C ASP A 50 -5.65 -15.66 2.70
N LEU A 51 -6.44 -15.15 1.74
CA LEU A 51 -6.47 -15.65 0.36
C LEU A 51 -5.12 -15.46 -0.35
N SER A 52 -4.47 -14.32 -0.13
CA SER A 52 -3.13 -14.06 -0.69
C SER A 52 -2.07 -14.96 -0.03
N PHE A 53 -2.17 -15.16 1.28
CA PHE A 53 -1.28 -16.06 2.02
C PHE A 53 -1.39 -17.51 1.54
N GLU A 54 -2.60 -17.98 1.18
CA GLU A 54 -2.81 -19.30 0.60
C GLU A 54 -2.02 -19.50 -0.70
N ILE A 55 -1.87 -18.45 -1.52
CA ILE A 55 -1.15 -18.54 -2.80
C ILE A 55 0.36 -18.37 -2.61
N LEU A 56 0.77 -17.43 -1.72
CA LEU A 56 2.17 -17.06 -1.57
C LEU A 56 2.95 -18.03 -0.67
N ASN A 57 2.30 -18.58 0.38
CA ASN A 57 2.93 -19.43 1.39
C ASN A 57 2.00 -20.56 1.84
N ASN A 58 1.55 -21.39 0.90
CA ASN A 58 0.56 -22.43 1.13
C ASN A 58 0.93 -23.40 2.27
N ASP A 59 2.19 -23.82 2.32
CA ASP A 59 2.63 -24.82 3.32
C ASP A 59 2.61 -24.24 4.74
N ALA A 60 3.06 -23.00 4.90
CA ALA A 60 2.97 -22.30 6.18
C ALA A 60 1.51 -22.11 6.61
N ARG A 61 0.63 -21.74 5.66
CA ARG A 61 -0.81 -21.61 5.96
C ARG A 61 -1.44 -22.92 6.36
N LYS A 62 -1.16 -24.02 5.67
CA LYS A 62 -1.68 -25.36 6.02
C LYS A 62 -1.23 -25.79 7.41
N LEU A 63 0.06 -25.60 7.73
CA LEU A 63 0.61 -25.94 9.04
C LEU A 63 -0.08 -25.16 10.17
N ILE A 64 -0.23 -23.83 9.98
CA ILE A 64 -0.88 -22.97 10.97
C ILE A 64 -2.36 -23.35 11.11
N LYS A 65 -3.07 -23.60 9.99
CA LYS A 65 -4.47 -24.00 10.02
C LYS A 65 -4.67 -25.32 10.77
N LYS A 66 -3.86 -26.34 10.47
CA LYS A 66 -3.91 -27.62 11.18
C LYS A 66 -3.73 -27.42 12.69
N ARG A 67 -2.74 -26.61 13.09
CA ARG A 67 -2.49 -26.34 14.51
C ARG A 67 -3.62 -25.54 15.16
N LEU A 68 -4.24 -24.63 14.44
CA LEU A 68 -5.41 -23.90 14.92
C LEU A 68 -6.59 -24.84 15.17
N ASP A 69 -6.85 -25.78 14.27
CA ASP A 69 -7.94 -26.74 14.39
C ASP A 69 -7.70 -27.69 15.57
N GLU A 70 -6.45 -28.13 15.81
CA GLU A 70 -6.06 -28.89 17.01
C GLU A 70 -6.33 -28.08 18.30
N ILE A 71 -5.87 -26.83 18.35
CA ILE A 71 -6.06 -25.94 19.52
C ILE A 71 -7.55 -25.66 19.78
N LYS A 72 -8.37 -25.57 18.73
CA LYS A 72 -9.81 -25.39 18.86
C LYS A 72 -10.48 -26.61 19.54
N LEU A 73 -10.11 -27.79 19.06
CA LEU A 73 -10.62 -29.04 19.67
C LEU A 73 -10.23 -29.14 21.14
N ASP A 74 -8.95 -28.90 21.45
CA ASP A 74 -8.45 -28.98 22.84
C ASP A 74 -9.02 -27.91 23.77
N ARG A 75 -9.51 -26.79 23.24
CA ARG A 75 -9.97 -25.64 24.02
C ARG A 75 -11.46 -25.32 23.86
N LYS A 76 -12.23 -26.20 23.23
CA LYS A 76 -13.67 -25.97 23.02
C LYS A 76 -14.40 -25.76 24.32
N ASP A 77 -14.22 -26.69 25.27
CA ASP A 77 -14.87 -26.64 26.59
C ASP A 77 -14.45 -25.38 27.35
N LEU A 78 -13.18 -25.03 27.31
CA LEU A 78 -12.66 -23.80 27.90
C LEU A 78 -13.29 -22.52 27.31
N PHE A 79 -13.52 -22.53 26.01
CA PHE A 79 -14.13 -21.37 25.35
C PHE A 79 -15.60 -21.22 25.75
N GLU A 80 -16.34 -22.33 25.82
CA GLU A 80 -17.74 -22.35 26.28
C GLU A 80 -17.83 -21.90 27.73
N GLU A 81 -16.98 -22.43 28.63
CA GLU A 81 -16.87 -22.04 30.03
C GLU A 81 -16.57 -20.52 30.18
N GLN A 82 -15.57 -20.00 29.47
CA GLN A 82 -15.25 -18.58 29.53
C GLN A 82 -16.37 -17.70 28.97
N SER A 83 -17.02 -18.12 27.89
CA SER A 83 -18.17 -17.41 27.32
C SER A 83 -19.34 -17.34 28.31
N PHE A 84 -19.62 -18.44 28.99
CA PHE A 84 -20.65 -18.51 30.00
C PHE A 84 -20.32 -17.63 31.21
N GLU A 85 -19.08 -17.69 31.73
CA GLU A 85 -18.61 -16.83 32.82
C GLU A 85 -18.73 -15.35 32.51
N LEU A 86 -18.34 -14.94 31.28
CA LEU A 86 -18.52 -13.56 30.82
C LEU A 86 -20.00 -13.15 30.81
N SER A 87 -20.87 -14.03 30.33
CA SER A 87 -22.32 -13.77 30.28
C SER A 87 -22.92 -13.61 31.66
N GLU A 88 -22.59 -14.50 32.64
CA GLU A 88 -23.03 -14.38 34.03
C GLU A 88 -22.61 -13.04 34.65
N ILE A 89 -21.32 -12.66 34.50
CA ILE A 89 -20.81 -11.40 35.06
C ILE A 89 -21.60 -10.21 34.54
N LEU A 90 -21.90 -10.18 33.23
CA LEU A 90 -22.64 -9.06 32.64
C LEU A 90 -24.08 -9.03 33.05
N ASN A 91 -24.74 -10.21 33.16
CA ASN A 91 -26.13 -10.33 33.62
C ASN A 91 -26.27 -9.91 35.08
N ASP A 92 -25.37 -10.32 35.96
CA ASP A 92 -25.36 -9.97 37.40
C ASP A 92 -25.25 -8.43 37.57
N ASN A 93 -24.54 -7.76 36.66
CA ASN A 93 -24.40 -6.31 36.65
C ASN A 93 -25.47 -5.59 35.82
N LYS A 94 -26.50 -6.30 35.34
CA LYS A 94 -27.59 -5.76 34.50
C LYS A 94 -27.12 -5.08 33.21
N ILE A 95 -26.03 -5.59 32.62
CA ILE A 95 -25.50 -5.10 31.35
C ILE A 95 -25.94 -6.05 30.25
N ASN A 96 -26.73 -5.50 29.31
CA ASN A 96 -27.15 -6.25 28.11
C ASN A 96 -26.07 -6.17 27.06
N ALA A 97 -25.46 -7.29 26.70
CA ALA A 97 -24.35 -7.38 25.75
C ALA A 97 -24.49 -8.61 24.86
N GLU A 98 -23.99 -8.49 23.64
CA GLU A 98 -23.77 -9.62 22.75
C GLU A 98 -22.29 -10.06 22.87
N ILE A 99 -22.07 -11.36 23.13
CA ILE A 99 -20.73 -11.93 23.26
C ILE A 99 -20.46 -12.82 22.07
N HIS A 100 -19.42 -12.49 21.31
CA HIS A 100 -19.00 -13.25 20.15
C HIS A 100 -17.56 -13.75 20.32
N GLY A 101 -17.32 -15.01 19.98
CA GLY A 101 -15.96 -15.51 19.82
C GLY A 101 -15.28 -14.87 18.60
N ARG A 102 -14.02 -14.52 18.76
CA ARG A 102 -13.17 -14.02 17.68
C ARG A 102 -11.96 -14.93 17.50
N GLU A 103 -11.84 -15.47 16.32
CA GLU A 103 -10.67 -16.23 15.89
C GLU A 103 -9.72 -15.33 15.08
N LYS A 104 -8.43 -15.56 15.25
CA LYS A 104 -7.42 -14.90 14.40
C LYS A 104 -7.23 -15.69 13.11
N THR A 105 -7.07 -14.95 11.99
CA THR A 105 -6.78 -15.57 10.68
C THR A 105 -5.38 -16.21 10.68
N PRO A 106 -5.16 -17.29 9.90
CA PRO A 106 -3.84 -17.91 9.75
C PRO A 106 -2.74 -16.91 9.41
N PHE A 107 -3.01 -15.96 8.52
CA PHE A 107 -2.04 -14.92 8.16
C PHE A 107 -1.70 -14.01 9.35
N SER A 108 -2.68 -13.59 10.15
CA SER A 108 -2.43 -12.72 11.31
C SER A 108 -1.55 -13.39 12.36
N ILE A 109 -1.69 -14.71 12.51
CA ILE A 109 -0.85 -15.54 13.38
C ILE A 109 0.56 -15.67 12.80
N TRP A 110 0.67 -16.00 11.52
CA TRP A 110 1.97 -16.10 10.83
C TRP A 110 2.77 -14.80 10.94
N ARG A 111 2.12 -13.66 10.65
CA ARG A 111 2.74 -12.33 10.80
C ARG A 111 3.24 -12.06 12.23
N LYS A 112 2.51 -12.54 13.25
CA LYS A 112 2.90 -12.40 14.64
C LYS A 112 4.10 -13.28 15.02
N VAL A 113 4.12 -14.53 14.53
CA VAL A 113 5.26 -15.45 14.65
C VAL A 113 6.52 -14.83 14.06
N GLN A 114 6.42 -14.34 12.83
CA GLN A 114 7.55 -13.71 12.13
C GLN A 114 8.06 -12.45 12.83
N LYS A 115 7.13 -11.56 13.22
CA LYS A 115 7.49 -10.27 13.85
C LYS A 115 8.08 -10.42 15.25
N LYS A 116 7.56 -11.37 16.04
CA LYS A 116 7.97 -11.56 17.45
C LYS A 116 9.03 -12.64 17.62
N ARG A 117 9.33 -13.42 16.57
CA ARG A 117 10.23 -14.59 16.60
C ARG A 117 9.87 -15.59 17.72
N VAL A 118 8.57 -15.79 17.94
CA VAL A 118 8.02 -16.72 18.95
C VAL A 118 7.50 -17.96 18.25
N SER A 119 7.50 -19.10 18.95
CA SER A 119 6.86 -20.33 18.44
C SER A 119 5.33 -20.20 18.45
N LEU A 120 4.67 -21.01 17.64
CA LEU A 120 3.21 -21.04 17.55
C LEU A 120 2.56 -21.38 18.89
N GLU A 121 3.22 -22.20 19.71
CA GLU A 121 2.77 -22.61 21.03
C GLU A 121 2.79 -21.50 22.08
N GLN A 122 3.68 -20.52 21.88
CA GLN A 122 3.79 -19.34 22.74
C GLN A 122 2.71 -18.27 22.45
N ILE A 123 1.91 -18.46 21.38
CA ILE A 123 0.81 -17.56 21.05
C ILE A 123 -0.41 -17.95 21.88
N THR A 124 -0.59 -17.28 23.00
CA THR A 124 -1.70 -17.52 23.92
C THR A 124 -3.02 -16.85 23.52
N ASP A 125 -2.96 -15.85 22.63
CA ASP A 125 -4.08 -15.00 22.20
C ASP A 125 -4.66 -15.40 20.83
N ILE A 126 -4.90 -16.69 20.64
CA ILE A 126 -5.47 -17.25 19.39
C ILE A 126 -6.97 -17.01 19.33
N ILE A 127 -7.65 -17.15 20.46
CA ILE A 127 -9.09 -16.97 20.61
C ILE A 127 -9.32 -15.81 21.58
N GLY A 128 -10.22 -14.94 21.25
CA GLY A 128 -10.63 -13.83 22.10
C GLY A 128 -12.14 -13.65 22.07
N PHE A 129 -12.64 -12.76 22.92
CA PHE A 129 -14.05 -12.42 22.97
C PHE A 129 -14.27 -10.99 22.49
N ARG A 130 -15.38 -10.80 21.82
CA ARG A 130 -15.89 -9.50 21.41
C ARG A 130 -17.20 -9.27 22.12
N ILE A 131 -17.27 -8.17 22.86
CA ILE A 131 -18.44 -7.76 23.62
C ILE A 131 -19.02 -6.53 22.94
N ILE A 132 -20.27 -6.64 22.49
CA ILE A 132 -20.97 -5.58 21.79
C ILE A 132 -22.05 -5.04 22.70
N LEU A 133 -22.06 -3.72 22.88
CA LEU A 133 -22.87 -2.98 23.84
C LEU A 133 -23.65 -1.86 23.17
N LYS A 134 -24.63 -1.30 23.86
CA LYS A 134 -25.49 -0.23 23.32
C LYS A 134 -24.79 1.14 23.38
N SER A 135 -24.05 1.43 24.44
CA SER A 135 -23.49 2.77 24.69
C SER A 135 -22.00 2.74 25.03
N VAL A 136 -21.34 3.88 24.89
CA VAL A 136 -19.94 4.08 25.30
C VAL A 136 -19.80 3.94 26.80
N ASP A 137 -20.76 4.44 27.56
CA ASP A 137 -20.79 4.34 29.04
C ASP A 137 -20.81 2.88 29.48
N ASP A 138 -21.59 2.03 28.79
CA ASP A 138 -21.62 0.58 29.08
C ASP A 138 -20.28 -0.08 28.74
N CYS A 139 -19.55 0.41 27.71
CA CYS A 139 -18.22 -0.10 27.40
C CYS A 139 -17.24 0.13 28.56
N TYR A 140 -17.23 1.33 29.14
CA TYR A 140 -16.36 1.62 30.29
C TYR A 140 -16.82 0.96 31.60
N LYS A 141 -18.14 0.85 31.82
CA LYS A 141 -18.67 0.07 32.95
C LYS A 141 -18.25 -1.39 32.87
N THR A 142 -18.40 -2.01 31.69
CA THR A 142 -17.97 -3.40 31.44
C THR A 142 -16.49 -3.59 31.68
N LEU A 143 -15.66 -2.68 31.20
CA LEU A 143 -14.22 -2.69 31.46
C LEU A 143 -13.93 -2.67 32.98
N GLY A 144 -14.56 -1.77 33.73
CA GLY A 144 -14.41 -1.63 35.16
C GLY A 144 -14.80 -2.91 35.91
N ILE A 145 -15.91 -3.55 35.53
CA ILE A 145 -16.38 -4.81 36.10
C ILE A 145 -15.35 -5.94 35.91
N PHE A 146 -14.83 -6.08 34.66
CA PHE A 146 -13.84 -7.12 34.38
C PHE A 146 -12.52 -6.89 35.10
N HIS A 147 -12.04 -5.64 35.15
CA HIS A 147 -10.80 -5.31 35.84
C HIS A 147 -10.92 -5.37 37.37
N LYS A 148 -12.13 -5.23 37.91
CA LYS A 148 -12.41 -5.49 39.34
C LYS A 148 -12.39 -6.97 39.67
N LYS A 149 -12.89 -7.82 38.74
CA LYS A 149 -12.98 -9.27 38.96
C LYS A 149 -11.68 -9.99 38.66
N TRP A 150 -10.97 -9.56 37.62
CA TRP A 150 -9.77 -10.20 37.11
C TRP A 150 -8.58 -9.26 36.96
N ASN A 151 -7.40 -9.78 37.18
CA ASN A 151 -6.17 -9.00 37.00
C ASN A 151 -5.89 -8.73 35.51
N CYS A 152 -5.71 -7.47 35.16
CA CYS A 152 -5.31 -7.07 33.84
C CYS A 152 -3.85 -7.43 33.56
N ILE A 153 -3.55 -7.94 32.37
CA ILE A 153 -2.18 -8.24 31.94
C ILE A 153 -1.49 -6.92 31.52
N PRO A 154 -0.36 -6.55 32.17
CA PRO A 154 0.35 -5.32 31.87
C PRO A 154 0.71 -5.19 30.39
N GLY A 155 0.53 -3.99 29.83
CA GLY A 155 0.84 -3.67 28.43
C GLY A 155 -0.13 -4.24 27.40
N LYS A 156 -1.22 -4.90 27.85
CA LYS A 156 -2.27 -5.46 26.97
C LYS A 156 -3.53 -4.62 26.91
N PHE A 157 -3.62 -3.59 27.73
CA PHE A 157 -4.72 -2.63 27.69
C PHE A 157 -4.50 -1.56 26.64
N LYS A 158 -5.53 -1.28 25.82
CA LYS A 158 -5.54 -0.20 24.83
C LYS A 158 -6.95 0.37 24.68
N ASP A 159 -7.07 1.66 24.86
CA ASP A 159 -8.31 2.40 24.67
C ASP A 159 -8.30 3.14 23.32
N TYR A 160 -8.98 2.53 22.35
CA TYR A 160 -9.20 3.15 21.04
C TYR A 160 -10.56 3.85 20.94
N ILE A 161 -11.33 3.94 22.04
CA ILE A 161 -12.54 4.78 22.10
C ILE A 161 -12.12 6.23 22.34
N SER A 162 -11.30 6.46 23.36
CA SER A 162 -10.78 7.79 23.71
C SER A 162 -9.72 8.27 22.72
N SER A 163 -8.91 7.35 22.17
CA SER A 163 -7.87 7.66 21.18
C SER A 163 -7.99 6.75 19.96
N PRO A 164 -8.90 7.06 19.00
CA PRO A 164 -9.15 6.24 17.81
C PRO A 164 -7.90 6.04 16.96
N LYS A 165 -7.83 4.92 16.27
CA LYS A 165 -6.79 4.70 15.27
C LYS A 165 -6.97 5.66 14.08
N ILE A 166 -5.90 5.87 13.30
CA ILE A 166 -5.90 6.74 12.10
C ILE A 166 -7.00 6.34 11.09
N ASN A 167 -7.36 5.06 11.03
CA ASN A 167 -8.43 4.54 10.17
C ASN A 167 -9.84 4.62 10.81
N GLY A 168 -10.02 5.40 11.87
CA GLY A 168 -11.30 5.58 12.56
C GLY A 168 -11.75 4.41 13.44
N TYR A 169 -10.94 3.35 13.57
CA TYR A 169 -11.27 2.20 14.41
C TYR A 169 -11.39 2.57 15.88
N LYS A 170 -12.50 2.19 16.53
CA LYS A 170 -12.79 2.40 17.95
C LYS A 170 -13.11 1.08 18.63
N SER A 171 -12.50 0.81 19.76
CA SER A 171 -12.77 -0.34 20.65
C SER A 171 -11.87 -0.27 21.87
N ILE A 172 -12.29 -0.79 23.00
CA ILE A 172 -11.40 -1.06 24.12
C ILE A 172 -10.84 -2.47 23.95
N HIS A 173 -9.53 -2.63 24.06
CA HIS A 173 -8.85 -3.91 24.07
C HIS A 173 -8.24 -4.16 25.45
N THR A 174 -8.55 -5.25 26.06
CA THR A 174 -7.92 -5.67 27.31
C THR A 174 -7.64 -7.18 27.28
N SER A 175 -6.67 -7.60 28.08
CA SER A 175 -6.44 -9.01 28.36
C SER A 175 -6.39 -9.20 29.87
N VAL A 176 -7.16 -10.11 30.37
CA VAL A 176 -7.27 -10.43 31.81
C VAL A 176 -6.91 -11.89 32.08
N ILE A 177 -6.58 -12.22 33.31
CA ILE A 177 -6.34 -13.59 33.73
C ILE A 177 -7.64 -14.09 34.33
N GLY A 178 -8.37 -14.95 33.62
CA GLY A 178 -9.65 -15.53 34.04
C GLY A 178 -9.52 -16.47 35.25
N SER A 179 -10.67 -16.98 35.72
CA SER A 179 -10.77 -17.82 36.91
C SER A 179 -9.95 -19.12 36.82
N ASN A 180 -9.77 -19.65 35.60
CA ASN A 180 -8.93 -20.84 35.33
C ASN A 180 -7.44 -20.52 35.13
N LYS A 181 -6.96 -19.32 35.53
CA LYS A 181 -5.60 -18.83 35.39
C LYS A 181 -5.11 -18.72 33.94
N LYS A 182 -6.01 -18.73 32.94
CA LYS A 182 -5.67 -18.56 31.54
C LYS A 182 -5.99 -17.14 31.07
N PRO A 183 -5.19 -16.59 30.14
CA PRO A 183 -5.42 -15.26 29.58
C PRO A 183 -6.69 -15.25 28.70
N ILE A 184 -7.51 -14.23 28.88
CA ILE A 184 -8.70 -13.94 28.07
C ILE A 184 -8.47 -12.60 27.37
N GLU A 185 -8.46 -12.58 26.04
CA GLU A 185 -8.43 -11.33 25.25
C GLU A 185 -9.86 -10.86 25.01
N ILE A 186 -10.17 -9.63 25.39
CA ILE A 186 -11.51 -9.06 25.32
C ILE A 186 -11.46 -7.77 24.51
N GLN A 187 -12.36 -7.63 23.53
CA GLN A 187 -12.62 -6.42 22.77
C GLN A 187 -14.01 -5.91 23.11
N ILE A 188 -14.11 -4.69 23.61
CA ILE A 188 -15.34 -4.07 24.03
C ILE A 188 -15.65 -2.89 23.13
N ARG A 189 -16.85 -2.84 22.54
CA ARG A 189 -17.27 -1.80 21.61
C ARG A 189 -18.78 -1.69 21.48
N THR A 190 -19.28 -0.57 21.00
CA THR A 190 -20.71 -0.42 20.70
C THR A 190 -21.10 -1.11 19.39
N HIS A 191 -22.43 -1.26 19.14
CA HIS A 191 -22.91 -1.75 17.84
C HIS A 191 -22.45 -0.87 16.68
N GLU A 192 -22.47 0.45 16.83
CA GLU A 192 -21.97 1.38 15.80
C GLU A 192 -20.47 1.17 15.49
N MET A 193 -19.65 1.05 16.54
CA MET A 193 -18.22 0.75 16.39
C MET A 193 -17.99 -0.62 15.76
N HIS A 194 -18.88 -1.57 16.03
CA HIS A 194 -18.82 -2.91 15.43
C HIS A 194 -19.10 -2.85 13.94
N GLU A 195 -20.19 -2.20 13.52
CA GLU A 195 -20.53 -2.03 12.12
C GLU A 195 -19.42 -1.27 11.36
N PHE A 196 -18.87 -0.22 11.97
CA PHE A 196 -17.73 0.49 11.39
C PHE A 196 -16.51 -0.41 11.23
N ALA A 197 -16.19 -1.23 12.24
CA ALA A 197 -15.04 -2.14 12.17
C ALA A 197 -15.22 -3.30 11.15
N GLU A 198 -16.45 -3.69 10.83
CA GLU A 198 -16.76 -4.73 9.82
C GLU A 198 -16.84 -4.17 8.39
N ARG A 199 -17.47 -3.02 8.20
CA ARG A 199 -17.81 -2.44 6.90
C ARG A 199 -16.97 -1.22 6.53
N GLY A 200 -16.24 -0.65 7.50
CA GLY A 200 -15.43 0.55 7.30
C GLY A 200 -16.25 1.77 6.95
N VAL A 201 -15.69 2.63 6.13
CA VAL A 201 -16.33 3.86 5.64
C VAL A 201 -17.69 3.61 4.98
N ALA A 202 -17.90 2.43 4.40
CA ALA A 202 -19.17 2.08 3.75
C ALA A 202 -20.35 2.03 4.73
N SER A 203 -20.13 1.80 6.02
CA SER A 203 -21.17 1.85 7.04
C SER A 203 -21.75 3.25 7.22
N HIS A 204 -20.93 4.30 7.10
CA HIS A 204 -21.37 5.67 7.20
C HIS A 204 -22.26 6.13 6.02
N TRP A 205 -22.07 5.55 4.84
CA TRP A 205 -22.87 5.91 3.68
C TRP A 205 -24.30 5.38 3.75
N GLN A 206 -24.51 4.26 4.41
CA GLN A 206 -25.85 3.66 4.55
C GLN A 206 -26.72 4.39 5.59
N TYR A 207 -26.11 4.96 6.63
CA TYR A 207 -26.83 5.65 7.70
C TYR A 207 -27.15 7.12 7.43
N LYS A 208 -26.42 7.79 6.52
CA LYS A 208 -26.51 9.24 6.25
C LYS A 208 -27.19 9.61 4.94
N SER A 209 -27.96 8.71 4.35
CA SER A 209 -28.79 9.07 3.18
C SER A 209 -29.93 10.06 3.48
N SER A 210 -30.13 10.46 4.75
CA SER A 210 -31.24 11.33 5.19
C SER A 210 -30.83 12.65 5.88
N GLU A 211 -29.52 12.88 6.16
CA GLU A 211 -29.10 14.15 6.78
C GLU A 211 -27.90 14.78 6.08
N LYS A 212 -27.92 16.11 5.97
CA LYS A 212 -26.94 16.96 5.30
C LYS A 212 -25.50 16.52 5.58
N PHE A 213 -24.79 16.12 4.54
CA PHE A 213 -23.36 15.83 4.57
C PHE A 213 -22.57 16.98 5.18
N ASN A 214 -22.09 16.82 6.41
CA ASN A 214 -21.21 17.78 7.04
C ASN A 214 -19.82 17.72 6.37
N SER A 215 -19.38 18.82 5.79
CA SER A 215 -18.10 19.00 5.08
C SER A 215 -16.84 18.64 5.89
N LEU A 216 -16.97 18.44 7.19
CA LEU A 216 -15.89 18.04 8.09
C LEU A 216 -15.45 16.56 7.96
N SER A 217 -16.37 15.68 7.54
CA SER A 217 -16.03 14.24 7.42
C SER A 217 -15.19 13.90 6.17
N TRP A 218 -15.16 14.76 5.16
CA TRP A 218 -14.40 14.51 3.93
C TRP A 218 -12.91 14.80 4.05
N LYS A 219 -12.48 15.65 4.96
CA LYS A 219 -11.06 15.95 5.19
C LYS A 219 -10.25 14.72 5.63
N GLU A 220 -10.89 13.78 6.29
CA GLU A 220 -10.25 12.52 6.70
C GLU A 220 -9.97 11.59 5.51
N TYR A 221 -10.65 11.80 4.38
CA TYR A 221 -10.56 10.95 3.18
C TYR A 221 -9.96 11.66 1.95
N ASP A 222 -9.36 12.85 2.13
CA ASP A 222 -8.72 13.58 1.02
C ASP A 222 -7.62 12.73 0.33
N TRP A 223 -6.93 11.89 1.09
CA TRP A 223 -5.98 10.93 0.55
C TRP A 223 -6.62 9.93 -0.45
N LEU A 224 -7.91 9.60 -0.28
CA LEU A 224 -8.62 8.69 -1.18
C LEU A 224 -8.90 9.36 -2.53
N LYS A 225 -9.18 10.66 -2.54
CA LYS A 225 -9.32 11.44 -3.79
C LYS A 225 -8.00 11.47 -4.55
N ASP A 226 -6.89 11.76 -3.85
CA ASP A 226 -5.56 11.74 -4.43
C ASP A 226 -5.21 10.36 -5.01
N LEU A 227 -5.57 9.29 -4.29
CA LEU A 227 -5.37 7.91 -4.74
C LEU A 227 -6.20 7.56 -5.99
N VAL A 228 -7.50 7.95 -6.00
CA VAL A 228 -8.38 7.74 -7.16
C VAL A 228 -7.85 8.51 -8.36
N GLU A 229 -7.43 9.76 -8.17
CA GLU A 229 -6.84 10.59 -9.23
C GLU A 229 -5.56 9.94 -9.81
N ILE A 230 -4.69 9.37 -8.97
CA ILE A 230 -3.50 8.64 -9.41
C ILE A 230 -3.87 7.41 -10.25
N ILE A 231 -4.87 6.64 -9.79
CA ILE A 231 -5.28 5.41 -10.47
C ILE A 231 -6.03 5.69 -11.78
N GLU A 232 -6.81 6.76 -11.85
CA GLU A 232 -7.62 7.08 -13.04
C GLU A 232 -6.81 7.77 -14.14
N LYS A 233 -5.80 8.57 -13.74
CA LYS A 233 -5.04 9.40 -14.68
C LYS A 233 -3.71 8.80 -15.14
N ASN A 234 -3.29 7.65 -14.62
CA ASN A 234 -2.08 6.97 -15.07
C ASN A 234 -2.43 5.84 -16.04
N GLU A 235 -1.95 5.95 -17.27
CA GLU A 235 -2.12 4.94 -18.32
C GLU A 235 -1.21 3.72 -18.11
N ASN A 236 -0.12 3.86 -17.33
CA ASN A 236 0.83 2.78 -17.08
C ASN A 236 0.52 2.07 -15.74
N PRO A 237 0.15 0.76 -15.75
CA PRO A 237 -0.19 0.02 -14.54
C PRO A 237 0.96 -0.09 -13.52
N GLU A 238 2.22 -0.16 -13.98
CA GLU A 238 3.39 -0.29 -13.10
C GLU A 238 3.67 1.00 -12.32
N ASP A 239 3.54 2.15 -12.97
CA ASP A 239 3.67 3.45 -12.31
C ASP A 239 2.54 3.69 -11.29
N SER A 240 1.31 3.30 -11.63
CA SER A 240 0.16 3.36 -10.71
C SER A 240 0.37 2.51 -9.47
N TYR A 241 0.98 1.33 -9.62
CA TYR A 241 1.33 0.44 -8.53
C TYR A 241 2.34 1.09 -7.57
N GLU A 242 3.46 1.61 -8.10
CA GLU A 242 4.49 2.25 -7.29
C GLU A 242 3.96 3.49 -6.54
N TYR A 243 3.18 4.33 -7.22
CA TYR A 243 2.63 5.55 -6.61
C TYR A 243 1.60 5.26 -5.53
N THR A 244 0.75 4.24 -5.74
CA THR A 244 -0.21 3.78 -4.73
C THR A 244 0.52 3.29 -3.48
N LYS A 245 1.59 2.51 -3.64
CA LYS A 245 2.42 2.00 -2.54
C LYS A 245 3.07 3.14 -1.75
N LEU A 246 3.65 4.13 -2.45
CA LEU A 246 4.25 5.31 -1.83
C LEU A 246 3.23 6.12 -1.01
N GLN A 247 2.00 6.29 -1.51
CA GLN A 247 0.97 7.05 -0.82
C GLN A 247 0.43 6.36 0.45
N MET A 248 0.54 5.04 0.55
CA MET A 248 -0.08 4.25 1.61
C MET A 248 0.80 4.01 2.83
N PHE A 249 2.13 3.97 2.69
CA PHE A 249 3.02 3.40 3.72
C PHE A 249 3.91 4.40 4.47
N GLN A 250 3.65 5.70 4.42
CA GLN A 250 4.58 6.67 4.98
C GLN A 250 4.14 7.24 6.35
N GLU A 251 5.08 7.31 7.30
CA GLU A 251 5.00 8.21 8.45
C GLU A 251 4.82 9.63 7.93
N ASN A 252 4.04 10.46 8.63
CA ASN A 252 3.69 11.79 8.12
C ASN A 252 4.40 12.88 8.89
N VAL A 253 4.75 13.95 8.18
CA VAL A 253 5.13 15.25 8.72
C VAL A 253 4.02 16.26 8.40
N PHE A 254 3.80 17.19 9.33
CA PHE A 254 2.80 18.24 9.18
C PHE A 254 3.53 19.57 8.99
N CYS A 255 3.30 20.21 7.86
CA CYS A 255 3.91 21.48 7.50
C CYS A 255 2.84 22.56 7.31
N PHE A 256 3.23 23.82 7.43
CA PHE A 256 2.30 24.95 7.39
C PHE A 256 2.52 25.80 6.16
N THR A 257 1.43 26.22 5.52
CA THR A 257 1.49 27.32 4.54
C THR A 257 1.69 28.65 5.24
N PRO A 258 2.11 29.73 4.53
CA PRO A 258 2.18 31.06 5.10
C PRO A 258 0.86 31.57 5.70
N LYS A 259 -0.27 31.07 5.19
CA LYS A 259 -1.62 31.40 5.68
C LYS A 259 -2.07 30.54 6.87
N GLY A 260 -1.18 29.66 7.40
CA GLY A 260 -1.49 28.81 8.55
C GLY A 260 -2.23 27.50 8.23
N SER A 261 -2.50 27.19 6.96
CA SER A 261 -3.11 25.90 6.61
C SER A 261 -2.12 24.76 6.80
N VAL A 262 -2.57 23.65 7.39
CA VAL A 262 -1.75 22.46 7.64
C VAL A 262 -1.74 21.56 6.41
N ILE A 263 -0.56 21.20 5.94
CA ILE A 263 -0.34 20.24 4.85
C ILE A 263 0.32 18.99 5.43
N LYS A 264 -0.33 17.86 5.26
CA LYS A 264 0.17 16.55 5.66
C LYS A 264 0.98 15.94 4.52
N LEU A 265 2.24 15.59 4.79
CA LEU A 265 3.18 15.01 3.84
C LEU A 265 3.80 13.74 4.42
N PRO A 266 4.30 12.83 3.57
CA PRO A 266 5.11 11.71 4.04
C PRO A 266 6.42 12.18 4.67
N LYS A 267 6.96 11.39 5.60
CA LYS A 267 8.31 11.59 6.14
C LYS A 267 9.33 11.64 5.00
N ASP A 268 10.32 12.47 5.14
CA ASP A 268 11.35 12.76 4.14
C ASP A 268 10.83 13.44 2.85
N ALA A 269 9.58 13.95 2.86
CA ALA A 269 9.07 14.77 1.78
C ALA A 269 9.87 16.07 1.62
N THR A 270 9.93 16.56 0.39
CA THR A 270 10.67 17.77 0.04
C THR A 270 9.72 18.97 -0.16
N ALA A 271 10.29 20.17 -0.30
CA ALA A 271 9.50 21.35 -0.63
C ALA A 271 8.82 21.23 -2.01
N ILE A 272 9.31 20.36 -2.91
CA ILE A 272 8.61 20.01 -4.15
C ILE A 272 7.31 19.27 -3.84
N ASP A 273 7.36 18.25 -2.97
CA ASP A 273 6.17 17.51 -2.54
C ASP A 273 5.12 18.44 -1.92
N PHE A 274 5.57 19.38 -1.09
CA PHE A 274 4.71 20.40 -0.49
C PHE A 274 4.04 21.29 -1.55
N ALA A 275 4.80 21.77 -2.54
CA ALA A 275 4.28 22.60 -3.62
C ALA A 275 3.14 21.92 -4.39
N TYR A 276 3.32 20.63 -4.73
CA TYR A 276 2.30 19.82 -5.39
C TYR A 276 1.13 19.44 -4.48
N ALA A 277 1.37 19.28 -3.18
CA ALA A 277 0.31 19.03 -2.21
C ALA A 277 -0.62 20.24 -2.09
N VAL A 278 -0.07 21.45 -2.10
CA VAL A 278 -0.87 22.69 -2.09
C VAL A 278 -1.67 22.82 -3.37
N HIS A 279 -1.03 22.82 -4.54
CA HIS A 279 -1.69 22.86 -5.84
C HIS A 279 -0.75 22.51 -6.98
N THR A 280 -1.21 21.76 -7.99
CA THR A 280 -0.42 21.35 -9.16
C THR A 280 0.22 22.54 -9.90
N LYS A 281 -0.51 23.66 -10.04
CA LYS A 281 0.04 24.88 -10.68
C LYS A 281 1.22 25.47 -9.90
N ILE A 282 1.16 25.43 -8.56
CA ILE A 282 2.26 25.89 -7.70
C ILE A 282 3.48 24.98 -7.90
N GLY A 283 3.27 23.66 -7.88
CA GLY A 283 4.34 22.70 -8.15
C GLY A 283 5.00 22.88 -9.51
N ASN A 284 4.20 23.05 -10.58
CA ASN A 284 4.71 23.24 -11.93
C ASN A 284 5.49 24.55 -12.13
N SER A 285 5.19 25.59 -11.37
CA SER A 285 5.81 26.92 -11.46
C SER A 285 6.83 27.22 -10.37
N ALA A 286 7.14 26.26 -9.49
CA ALA A 286 8.07 26.44 -8.38
C ALA A 286 9.50 26.68 -8.87
N VAL A 287 10.16 27.73 -8.35
CA VAL A 287 11.55 28.08 -8.65
C VAL A 287 12.44 28.08 -7.42
N GLY A 288 11.85 28.12 -6.21
CA GLY A 288 12.53 28.12 -4.94
C GLY A 288 11.55 28.04 -3.77
N CYS A 289 12.04 27.99 -2.57
CA CYS A 289 11.22 28.03 -1.39
C CYS A 289 11.90 28.79 -0.23
N GLU A 290 11.09 29.18 0.74
CA GLU A 290 11.52 29.67 2.03
C GLU A 290 10.96 28.73 3.11
N ILE A 291 11.83 28.21 3.96
CA ILE A 291 11.47 27.37 5.08
C ILE A 291 11.77 28.14 6.37
N ASN A 292 10.74 28.39 7.17
CA ASN A 292 10.83 29.17 8.41
C ASN A 292 11.47 30.57 8.21
N GLY A 293 11.21 31.20 7.03
CA GLY A 293 11.75 32.51 6.67
C GLY A 293 13.13 32.50 6.01
N ASN A 294 13.79 31.34 5.93
CA ASN A 294 15.10 31.19 5.27
C ASN A 294 14.95 30.64 3.87
N LYS A 295 15.66 31.23 2.88
CA LYS A 295 15.71 30.70 1.51
C LYS A 295 16.34 29.31 1.51
N SER A 296 15.70 28.38 0.84
CA SER A 296 16.08 26.97 0.80
C SER A 296 15.86 26.41 -0.60
N GLU A 297 16.54 25.30 -0.90
CA GLU A 297 16.35 24.59 -2.15
C GLU A 297 15.03 23.80 -2.16
N LEU A 298 14.42 23.62 -3.33
CA LEU A 298 13.19 22.85 -3.49
C LEU A 298 13.33 21.37 -3.06
N GLN A 299 14.54 20.83 -3.10
CA GLN A 299 14.84 19.45 -2.70
C GLN A 299 15.08 19.28 -1.21
N THR A 300 15.01 20.35 -0.42
CA THR A 300 15.21 20.31 1.04
C THR A 300 14.14 19.44 1.68
N ILE A 301 14.57 18.49 2.53
CA ILE A 301 13.69 17.60 3.29
C ILE A 301 12.99 18.41 4.39
N LEU A 302 11.68 18.27 4.47
CA LEU A 302 10.83 18.98 5.40
C LEU A 302 10.72 18.26 6.75
N ARG A 303 10.61 19.05 7.82
CA ARG A 303 10.43 18.58 9.19
C ARG A 303 9.04 18.94 9.71
N ASN A 304 8.62 18.23 10.74
CA ASN A 304 7.35 18.49 11.38
C ASN A 304 7.34 19.91 12.00
N GLY A 305 6.32 20.68 11.67
CA GLY A 305 6.21 22.07 12.15
C GLY A 305 6.77 23.14 11.20
N ASP A 306 7.45 22.75 10.10
CA ASP A 306 8.00 23.73 9.15
C ASP A 306 6.91 24.59 8.51
N ARG A 307 7.18 25.90 8.40
CA ARG A 307 6.37 26.86 7.66
C ARG A 307 7.03 27.12 6.30
N ILE A 308 6.32 26.75 5.20
CA ILE A 308 6.90 26.76 3.86
C ILE A 308 6.19 27.77 2.98
N ASN A 309 6.97 28.65 2.34
CA ASN A 309 6.54 29.54 1.28
C ASN A 309 7.19 29.13 -0.03
N ILE A 310 6.38 28.78 -1.05
CA ILE A 310 6.89 28.40 -2.39
C ILE A 310 6.97 29.64 -3.26
N ILE A 311 8.16 29.87 -3.81
CA ILE A 311 8.42 30.95 -4.78
C ILE A 311 8.12 30.40 -6.18
N THR A 312 7.25 31.09 -6.91
CA THR A 312 6.79 30.63 -8.23
C THR A 312 7.15 31.63 -9.33
N SER A 313 7.38 31.15 -10.55
CA SER A 313 7.56 31.96 -11.76
C SER A 313 6.65 31.46 -12.88
N LYS A 314 5.98 32.38 -13.58
CA LYS A 314 5.06 32.04 -14.67
C LYS A 314 5.74 31.33 -15.87
N ASN A 315 7.03 31.54 -16.05
CA ASN A 315 7.80 30.99 -17.17
C ASN A 315 8.57 29.72 -16.81
N ASN A 316 8.36 29.18 -15.58
CA ASN A 316 9.05 27.97 -15.16
C ASN A 316 8.27 26.72 -15.52
N SER A 317 8.99 25.60 -15.68
CA SER A 317 8.45 24.26 -15.87
C SER A 317 9.12 23.29 -14.91
N PRO A 318 8.39 22.25 -14.46
CA PRO A 318 8.95 21.31 -13.51
C PRO A 318 10.10 20.51 -14.13
N SER A 319 11.14 20.23 -13.36
CA SER A 319 12.27 19.42 -13.81
C SER A 319 11.99 17.93 -13.66
N LEU A 320 12.31 17.12 -14.68
CA LEU A 320 12.27 15.65 -14.57
C LEU A 320 13.24 15.12 -13.51
N HIS A 321 14.34 15.84 -13.25
CA HIS A 321 15.30 15.50 -12.19
C HIS A 321 14.72 15.58 -10.77
N TRP A 322 13.51 16.12 -10.60
CA TRP A 322 12.81 16.12 -9.31
C TRP A 322 12.16 14.78 -8.96
N ILE A 323 11.87 13.94 -9.96
CA ILE A 323 11.18 12.66 -9.76
C ILE A 323 11.87 11.75 -8.75
N PRO A 324 13.20 11.52 -8.78
CA PRO A 324 13.87 10.67 -7.81
C PRO A 324 13.85 11.22 -6.36
N THR A 325 13.83 12.55 -6.21
CA THR A 325 13.88 13.22 -4.90
C THR A 325 12.51 13.36 -4.25
N THR A 326 11.43 13.38 -5.05
CA THR A 326 10.06 13.47 -4.51
C THR A 326 9.60 12.16 -3.86
N LYS A 327 8.82 12.29 -2.78
CA LYS A 327 8.29 11.17 -2.00
C LYS A 327 6.81 10.92 -2.21
N THR A 328 6.08 11.89 -2.78
CA THR A 328 4.64 11.74 -3.00
C THR A 328 4.35 11.23 -4.42
N GLY A 329 3.41 10.27 -4.51
CA GLY A 329 2.90 9.81 -5.81
C GLY A 329 2.26 10.94 -6.62
N LYS A 330 1.58 11.89 -5.94
CA LYS A 330 0.96 13.06 -6.55
C LYS A 330 1.97 13.95 -7.29
N ALA A 331 3.10 14.28 -6.66
CA ALA A 331 4.15 15.09 -7.28
C ALA A 331 4.75 14.37 -8.51
N ARG A 332 5.13 13.11 -8.37
CA ARG A 332 5.71 12.31 -9.47
C ARG A 332 4.76 12.21 -10.66
N ALA A 333 3.48 11.87 -10.40
CA ALA A 333 2.47 11.77 -11.45
C ALA A 333 2.23 13.13 -12.14
N ALA A 334 2.17 14.24 -11.38
CA ALA A 334 1.98 15.57 -11.94
C ALA A 334 3.16 16.02 -12.81
N ILE A 335 4.41 15.75 -12.39
CA ILE A 335 5.62 16.07 -13.16
C ILE A 335 5.62 15.28 -14.48
N ARG A 336 5.34 13.96 -14.44
CA ARG A 336 5.33 13.14 -15.67
C ARG A 336 4.22 13.56 -16.61
N ARG A 337 3.01 13.87 -16.11
CA ARG A 337 1.89 14.35 -16.92
C ARG A 337 2.23 15.65 -17.62
N TYR A 338 2.81 16.62 -16.89
CA TYR A 338 3.21 17.90 -17.48
C TYR A 338 4.09 17.72 -18.73
N TRP A 339 5.07 16.81 -18.66
CA TRP A 339 5.98 16.53 -19.77
C TRP A 339 5.35 15.67 -20.86
N HIS A 340 4.44 14.78 -20.52
CA HIS A 340 3.65 14.01 -21.49
C HIS A 340 2.75 14.93 -22.33
N ASP A 341 2.01 15.83 -21.67
CA ASP A 341 1.08 16.77 -22.33
C ASP A 341 1.82 17.75 -23.22
N LYS A 342 3.06 18.13 -22.89
CA LYS A 342 3.92 18.97 -23.75
C LYS A 342 4.62 18.22 -24.88
N GLY A 343 4.47 16.91 -25.00
CA GLY A 343 5.09 16.11 -26.05
C GLY A 343 6.61 15.96 -25.92
N GLU A 344 7.20 16.43 -24.81
CA GLU A 344 8.66 16.49 -24.59
C GLU A 344 9.23 15.21 -23.94
N GLN A 345 8.42 14.18 -23.69
CA GLN A 345 8.90 12.84 -23.26
C GLN A 345 9.83 12.17 -24.28
N LYS A 346 9.99 12.76 -25.48
CA LYS A 346 10.89 12.23 -26.49
C LYS A 346 12.39 12.34 -26.12
N GLU A 347 12.78 13.22 -25.24
CA GLU A 347 14.23 13.42 -24.94
C GLU A 347 14.82 12.40 -23.95
N GLU A 348 14.08 11.83 -23.03
CA GLU A 348 14.61 10.76 -22.18
C GLU A 348 14.72 9.40 -22.89
N LYS A 349 13.95 9.19 -23.96
CA LYS A 349 14.05 7.98 -24.82
C LYS A 349 15.18 8.01 -25.85
N THR A 350 15.96 9.08 -25.93
CA THR A 350 17.04 9.22 -26.90
C THR A 350 18.42 9.33 -26.28
N LYS A 351 18.78 8.50 -25.31
CA LYS A 351 20.18 8.11 -25.17
C LYS A 351 20.53 7.30 -26.41
N LYS A 352 21.12 7.98 -27.40
CA LYS A 352 21.72 7.32 -28.56
C LYS A 352 22.97 6.61 -28.06
N TYR A 353 22.95 5.30 -28.05
CA TYR A 353 24.14 4.51 -27.82
C TYR A 353 24.79 4.22 -29.17
N ASN A 354 26.06 4.55 -29.32
CA ASN A 354 26.84 4.16 -30.48
C ASN A 354 27.56 2.86 -30.18
N THR A 355 27.33 1.84 -30.99
CA THR A 355 28.02 0.56 -30.86
C THR A 355 28.69 0.19 -32.18
N THR A 356 29.70 -0.62 -32.11
CA THR A 356 30.40 -1.15 -33.28
C THR A 356 30.20 -2.64 -33.34
N LEU A 357 29.65 -3.13 -34.45
CA LEU A 357 29.45 -4.55 -34.70
C LEU A 357 30.42 -4.99 -35.80
N TRP A 358 31.14 -6.08 -35.54
CA TRP A 358 32.04 -6.70 -36.49
C TRP A 358 31.38 -7.95 -37.02
N MET A 359 31.28 -8.09 -38.34
CA MET A 359 30.64 -9.24 -38.97
C MET A 359 31.47 -9.72 -40.18
N SER A 360 31.60 -11.03 -40.24
CA SER A 360 32.16 -11.71 -41.40
C SER A 360 31.02 -12.26 -42.24
N LEU A 361 30.84 -11.78 -43.45
CA LEU A 361 29.79 -12.22 -44.38
C LEU A 361 30.41 -13.00 -45.53
N PRO A 362 29.73 -14.08 -46.05
CA PRO A 362 30.18 -14.74 -47.26
C PRO A 362 30.27 -13.76 -48.44
N ASP A 363 31.31 -13.91 -49.27
CA ASP A 363 31.46 -13.07 -50.48
C ASP A 363 30.49 -13.56 -51.57
N LYS A 364 29.21 -13.23 -51.40
CA LYS A 364 28.11 -13.56 -52.31
C LYS A 364 27.24 -12.33 -52.55
N PRO A 365 26.72 -12.17 -53.79
CA PRO A 365 25.76 -11.12 -54.10
C PRO A 365 24.55 -11.14 -53.15
N GLY A 366 24.11 -9.97 -52.67
CA GLY A 366 22.92 -9.83 -51.80
C GLY A 366 23.15 -9.88 -50.29
N GLN A 367 24.23 -10.50 -49.82
CA GLN A 367 24.46 -10.75 -48.37
C GLN A 367 24.53 -9.45 -47.55
N LEU A 368 25.13 -8.42 -48.05
CA LEU A 368 25.18 -7.10 -47.40
C LEU A 368 23.79 -6.45 -47.34
N GLY A 369 23.00 -6.63 -48.40
CA GLY A 369 21.62 -6.15 -48.47
C GLY A 369 20.71 -6.86 -47.41
N ASP A 370 20.85 -8.18 -47.27
CA ASP A 370 20.07 -8.96 -46.32
C ASP A 370 20.36 -8.53 -44.87
N ILE A 371 21.62 -8.39 -44.52
CA ILE A 371 22.03 -7.92 -43.20
C ILE A 371 21.58 -6.48 -42.92
N SER A 372 21.72 -5.60 -43.89
CA SER A 372 21.27 -4.20 -43.76
C SER A 372 19.75 -4.12 -43.56
N SER A 373 19.00 -4.94 -44.26
CA SER A 373 17.55 -5.05 -44.13
C SER A 373 17.16 -5.62 -42.76
N LEU A 374 17.89 -6.63 -42.27
CA LEU A 374 17.69 -7.22 -40.92
C LEU A 374 17.94 -6.17 -39.82
N ILE A 375 19.04 -5.39 -39.93
CA ILE A 375 19.33 -4.27 -39.00
C ILE A 375 18.18 -3.26 -39.03
N GLY A 376 17.69 -2.90 -40.20
CA GLY A 376 16.58 -1.98 -40.38
C GLY A 376 15.26 -2.46 -39.82
N SER A 377 14.94 -3.76 -40.00
CA SER A 377 13.71 -4.38 -39.48
C SER A 377 13.62 -4.34 -37.94
N HIS A 378 14.78 -4.40 -37.28
CA HIS A 378 14.87 -4.25 -35.83
C HIS A 378 14.97 -2.76 -35.37
N LYS A 379 14.68 -1.80 -36.28
CA LYS A 379 14.67 -0.35 -36.01
C LYS A 379 16.02 0.15 -35.48
N LEU A 380 17.12 -0.47 -35.90
CA LEU A 380 18.48 -0.01 -35.67
C LEU A 380 18.95 0.84 -36.87
N ASN A 381 19.75 1.86 -36.59
CA ASN A 381 20.23 2.76 -37.66
C ASN A 381 21.73 2.59 -37.89
N ILE A 382 22.14 2.38 -39.13
CA ILE A 382 23.56 2.27 -39.53
C ILE A 382 24.09 3.69 -39.72
N SER A 383 25.10 4.09 -38.95
CA SER A 383 25.75 5.39 -39.09
C SER A 383 26.95 5.33 -40.00
N SER A 384 27.68 4.25 -40.03
CA SER A 384 28.74 4.01 -41.00
C SER A 384 28.96 2.51 -41.22
N LEU A 385 29.44 2.17 -42.41
CA LEU A 385 29.81 0.84 -42.84
C LEU A 385 31.21 0.93 -43.45
N GLU A 386 32.12 0.10 -42.97
CA GLU A 386 33.52 0.03 -43.44
C GLU A 386 33.85 -1.42 -43.77
N MET A 387 34.43 -1.69 -44.90
CA MET A 387 35.03 -3.00 -45.21
C MET A 387 36.45 -3.02 -44.65
N VAL A 388 36.71 -3.94 -43.74
CA VAL A 388 37.97 -3.97 -42.97
C VAL A 388 38.95 -4.99 -43.50
N GLY A 389 38.47 -5.98 -44.27
CA GLY A 389 39.29 -6.99 -44.89
C GLY A 389 38.49 -7.98 -45.71
N LYS A 390 39.15 -8.65 -46.62
CA LYS A 390 38.59 -9.67 -47.52
C LYS A 390 39.46 -10.91 -47.50
N ASN A 391 38.85 -12.08 -47.27
CA ASN A 391 39.40 -13.40 -47.46
C ASN A 391 38.74 -14.08 -48.67
N PRO A 392 39.29 -15.17 -49.24
CA PRO A 392 38.73 -15.79 -50.45
C PRO A 392 37.24 -16.15 -50.37
N ASN A 393 36.71 -16.39 -49.17
CA ASN A 393 35.32 -16.85 -48.96
C ASN A 393 34.46 -15.85 -48.16
N TYR A 394 35.10 -14.84 -47.50
CA TYR A 394 34.40 -13.95 -46.56
C TYR A 394 34.92 -12.52 -46.67
N ILE A 395 34.01 -11.58 -46.47
CA ILE A 395 34.31 -10.14 -46.36
C ILE A 395 34.00 -9.70 -44.95
N ASN A 396 34.94 -9.01 -44.28
CA ASN A 396 34.76 -8.49 -42.94
C ASN A 396 34.27 -7.05 -42.98
N PHE A 397 33.15 -6.82 -42.34
CA PHE A 397 32.54 -5.49 -42.28
C PHE A 397 32.52 -5.00 -40.83
N LYS A 398 32.66 -3.69 -40.70
CA LYS A 398 32.51 -2.96 -39.45
C LYS A 398 31.31 -2.03 -39.57
N PHE A 399 30.22 -2.34 -38.89
CA PHE A 399 29.02 -1.55 -38.82
C PHE A 399 29.08 -0.66 -37.59
N LYS A 400 28.91 0.66 -37.70
CA LYS A 400 28.64 1.53 -36.59
C LYS A 400 27.12 1.74 -36.51
N LEU A 401 26.49 1.34 -35.40
CA LEU A 401 25.07 1.40 -35.20
C LEU A 401 24.70 2.46 -34.17
N ILE A 402 23.61 3.17 -34.45
CA ILE A 402 22.97 4.06 -33.47
C ILE A 402 21.76 3.32 -32.88
N ILE A 403 21.85 2.98 -31.62
CA ILE A 403 20.80 2.30 -30.87
C ILE A 403 19.98 3.35 -30.14
N ARG A 404 18.68 3.42 -30.43
CA ARG A 404 17.71 4.29 -29.74
C ARG A 404 16.93 3.51 -28.67
N ASN A 405 16.87 2.19 -28.77
CA ASN A 405 16.20 1.31 -27.85
C ASN A 405 17.03 0.03 -27.64
N LEU A 406 17.51 -0.19 -26.42
CA LEU A 406 18.34 -1.35 -26.07
C LEU A 406 17.61 -2.68 -26.31
N LYS A 407 16.29 -2.74 -26.11
CA LYS A 407 15.49 -3.95 -26.37
C LYS A 407 15.53 -4.37 -27.86
N ASN A 408 15.49 -3.41 -28.77
CA ASN A 408 15.61 -3.69 -30.20
C ASN A 408 16.98 -4.26 -30.56
N PHE A 409 18.02 -3.76 -29.91
CA PHE A 409 19.39 -4.27 -30.09
C PHE A 409 19.57 -5.67 -29.50
N THR A 410 19.03 -5.93 -28.31
CA THR A 410 19.06 -7.29 -27.71
C THR A 410 18.32 -8.30 -28.58
N ASN A 411 17.16 -7.93 -29.14
CA ASN A 411 16.39 -8.81 -30.03
C ASN A 411 17.07 -9.04 -31.39
N PHE A 412 17.95 -8.13 -31.81
CA PHE A 412 18.74 -8.27 -33.04
C PHE A 412 19.92 -9.23 -32.85
N ILE A 413 20.53 -9.26 -31.64
CA ILE A 413 21.69 -10.12 -31.34
C ILE A 413 21.26 -11.54 -30.93
N ALA A 414 20.04 -11.68 -30.36
CA ALA A 414 19.47 -12.98 -30.02
C ALA A 414 19.05 -13.79 -31.24
#